data_d8ef62f23b2f8e6d90c424eaf0fa5445
#
_entry.id   d8ef62f23b2f8e6d90c424eaf0fa5445
#
_cell.length_a   1.000
_cell.length_b   1.000
_cell.length_c   1.000
_cell.angle_alpha   90.00
_cell.angle_beta   90.00
_cell.angle_gamma   90.00
#
_symmetry.space_group_name_H-M   'P 1'
#
loop_
_entity.id
_entity.type
_entity.pdbx_description
1 polymer ?
#
loop_
_entity_poly.entity_id
_entity_poly.type
_entity_poly.pdbx_seq_one_letter_code
_entity_poly.pdbx_strand_id
1 'polypeptide(L)'
;VIPGFMVQGGGMTTGLKEKRTGAKLENEAHNGLKNDCYTIAMARTSDPHSATSQFFINVQDNDFLNHTAPTPSGWGYAVFGKVIEGTEVVDAIAQVATGRRGFHDDVPKDDVLITKAVLR
;
A
#
# COMPACT_ATOMS: atom_id res chain seq x y z
N VAL A 1 5.43 -6.37 3.69
CA VAL A 1 4.59 -7.49 3.21
C VAL A 1 3.99 -8.22 4.40
N ILE A 2 2.68 -8.35 4.41
CA ILE A 2 1.96 -9.12 5.44
C ILE A 2 1.02 -10.10 4.72
N PRO A 3 1.32 -11.40 4.77
CA PRO A 3 0.48 -12.43 4.12
C PRO A 3 -0.98 -12.34 4.59
N GLY A 4 -1.92 -12.51 3.67
CA GLY A 4 -3.35 -12.43 3.97
C GLY A 4 -3.87 -11.03 4.28
N PHE A 5 -3.04 -10.01 4.10
CA PHE A 5 -3.41 -8.61 4.33
C PHE A 5 -3.04 -7.72 3.15
N MET A 6 -1.76 -7.37 3.00
CA MET A 6 -1.35 -6.45 1.94
C MET A 6 0.14 -6.54 1.61
N VAL A 7 0.49 -5.97 0.45
CA VAL A 7 1.87 -5.72 0.01
C VAL A 7 2.03 -4.21 -0.16
N GLN A 8 3.00 -3.62 0.53
CA GLN A 8 3.22 -2.17 0.52
C GLN A 8 4.56 -1.82 -0.11
N GLY A 9 4.58 -0.74 -0.89
CA GLY A 9 5.77 -0.24 -1.55
C GLY A 9 5.68 1.25 -1.86
N GLY A 10 6.65 1.74 -2.63
CA GLY A 10 6.66 3.13 -3.13
C GLY A 10 7.36 4.14 -2.23
N GLY A 11 7.81 3.75 -1.04
CA GLY A 11 8.44 4.68 -0.09
C GLY A 11 9.95 4.59 0.04
N MET A 12 10.55 3.48 -0.41
CA MET A 12 11.96 3.18 -0.16
C MET A 12 12.70 2.82 -1.45
N THR A 13 14.00 3.08 -1.47
CA THR A 13 14.93 2.50 -2.43
C THR A 13 15.64 1.30 -1.80
N THR A 14 16.48 0.63 -2.56
CA THR A 14 17.28 -0.52 -2.08
C THR A 14 18.02 -0.16 -0.78
N GLY A 15 18.00 -1.06 0.19
CA GLY A 15 18.62 -0.84 1.49
C GLY A 15 17.78 0.00 2.46
N LEU A 16 16.46 0.11 2.22
CA LEU A 16 15.53 0.86 3.05
C LEU A 16 15.86 2.35 3.18
N LYS A 17 16.34 2.96 2.11
CA LYS A 17 16.52 4.41 2.05
C LYS A 17 15.22 5.07 1.65
N GLU A 18 14.76 6.04 2.44
CA GLU A 18 13.55 6.79 2.14
C GLU A 18 13.69 7.58 0.84
N LYS A 19 12.66 7.52 0.01
CA LYS A 19 12.57 8.32 -1.21
C LYS A 19 12.12 9.74 -0.87
N ARG A 20 12.55 10.70 -1.69
CA ARG A 20 11.95 12.03 -1.68
C ARG A 20 10.52 11.93 -2.17
N THR A 21 9.63 12.67 -1.53
CA THR A 21 8.22 12.71 -1.86
C THR A 21 7.79 14.13 -2.24
N GLY A 22 6.68 14.24 -2.96
CA GLY A 22 6.04 15.51 -3.21
C GLY A 22 5.17 15.94 -2.03
N ALA A 23 4.23 16.85 -2.29
CA ALA A 23 3.28 17.32 -1.29
C ALA A 23 2.34 16.20 -0.84
N LYS A 24 1.81 16.34 0.38
CA LYS A 24 0.78 15.45 0.90
C LYS A 24 -0.50 15.57 0.08
N LEU A 25 -1.20 14.46 -0.06
CA LEU A 25 -2.44 14.34 -0.83
C LEU A 25 -3.65 14.29 0.10
N GLU A 26 -4.73 14.93 -0.30
CA GLU A 26 -6.01 14.75 0.36
C GLU A 26 -6.50 13.32 0.22
N ASN A 27 -7.13 12.80 1.27
CA ASN A 27 -7.73 11.48 1.26
C ASN A 27 -9.03 11.50 0.45
N GLU A 28 -9.11 10.65 -0.55
CA GLU A 28 -10.28 10.51 -1.42
C GLU A 28 -11.05 9.20 -1.17
N ALA A 29 -10.88 8.58 0.00
CA ALA A 29 -11.50 7.29 0.30
C ALA A 29 -13.03 7.32 0.30
N HIS A 30 -13.62 8.52 0.33
CA HIS A 30 -15.06 8.73 0.18
C HIS A 30 -15.55 8.59 -1.27
N ASN A 31 -14.69 8.18 -2.20
CA ASN A 31 -15.01 8.00 -3.62
C ASN A 31 -15.90 6.79 -3.93
N GLY A 32 -16.28 6.00 -2.92
CA GLY A 32 -17.11 4.80 -3.07
C GLY A 32 -16.37 3.53 -3.44
N LEU A 33 -15.06 3.60 -3.67
CA LEU A 33 -14.25 2.41 -3.95
C LEU A 33 -13.87 1.69 -2.66
N LYS A 34 -13.86 0.36 -2.70
CA LYS A 34 -13.59 -0.48 -1.55
C LYS A 34 -12.21 -1.13 -1.63
N ASN A 35 -11.63 -1.40 -0.47
CA ASN A 35 -10.37 -2.12 -0.34
C ASN A 35 -10.57 -3.63 -0.52
N ASP A 36 -11.05 -4.02 -1.70
CA ASP A 36 -11.22 -5.41 -2.09
C ASP A 36 -9.90 -6.04 -2.52
N CYS A 37 -9.85 -7.35 -2.60
CA CYS A 37 -8.66 -8.09 -3.04
C CYS A 37 -8.17 -7.56 -4.40
N TYR A 38 -6.84 -7.35 -4.50
CA TYR A 38 -6.12 -6.82 -5.66
C TYR A 38 -6.39 -5.34 -6.00
N THR A 39 -7.08 -4.60 -5.15
CA THR A 39 -7.14 -3.15 -5.28
C THR A 39 -5.86 -2.50 -4.75
N ILE A 40 -5.54 -1.32 -5.29
CA ILE A 40 -4.37 -0.53 -4.91
C ILE A 40 -4.87 0.71 -4.19
N ALA A 41 -4.33 0.96 -3.00
CA ALA A 41 -4.71 2.08 -2.17
C ALA A 41 -3.49 2.84 -1.66
N MET A 42 -3.70 4.10 -1.26
CA MET A 42 -2.62 4.93 -0.71
C MET A 42 -2.37 4.60 0.76
N ALA A 43 -1.12 4.29 1.08
CA ALA A 43 -0.67 4.22 2.46
C ALA A 43 -0.50 5.65 3.02
N ARG A 44 -0.66 5.79 4.33
CA ARG A 44 -0.58 7.07 5.03
C ARG A 44 -0.22 6.87 6.50
N THR A 45 0.07 7.95 7.19
CA THR A 45 0.19 7.94 8.65
C THR A 45 -1.21 7.99 9.30
N SER A 46 -1.28 8.16 10.60
CA SER A 46 -2.54 8.36 11.32
C SER A 46 -3.29 9.64 10.92
N ASP A 47 -2.60 10.62 10.33
CA ASP A 47 -3.25 11.77 9.70
C ASP A 47 -3.92 11.31 8.40
N PRO A 48 -5.25 11.47 8.26
CA PRO A 48 -5.97 11.02 7.06
C PRO A 48 -5.48 11.64 5.75
N HIS A 49 -4.92 12.84 5.80
CA HIS A 49 -4.46 13.61 4.63
C HIS A 49 -2.94 13.69 4.56
N SER A 50 -2.26 12.57 4.82
CA SER A 50 -0.78 12.51 4.87
C SER A 50 -0.14 11.63 3.80
N ALA A 51 -0.91 11.06 2.89
CA ALA A 51 -0.39 10.21 1.82
C ALA A 51 0.58 10.99 0.91
N THR A 52 1.65 10.35 0.49
CA THR A 52 2.62 10.92 -0.44
C THR A 52 2.93 9.96 -1.59
N SER A 53 3.78 8.98 -1.39
CA SER A 53 4.21 8.07 -2.46
C SER A 53 3.99 6.59 -2.14
N GLN A 54 3.76 6.23 -0.89
CA GLN A 54 3.57 4.85 -0.52
C GLN A 54 2.17 4.37 -0.86
N PHE A 55 2.08 3.16 -1.39
CA PHE A 55 0.83 2.50 -1.72
C PHE A 55 0.87 1.06 -1.24
N PHE A 56 -0.28 0.42 -1.21
CA PHE A 56 -0.34 -1.01 -0.94
C PHE A 56 -1.34 -1.68 -1.87
N ILE A 57 -1.13 -2.97 -2.08
CA ILE A 57 -2.04 -3.83 -2.83
C ILE A 57 -2.71 -4.74 -1.81
N ASN A 58 -4.04 -4.69 -1.75
CA ASN A 58 -4.79 -5.59 -0.90
C ASN A 58 -4.72 -7.02 -1.46
N VAL A 59 -4.36 -7.99 -0.62
CA VAL A 59 -4.33 -9.40 -1.04
C VAL A 59 -5.52 -10.18 -0.46
N GLN A 60 -6.47 -9.45 0.09
CA GLN A 60 -7.72 -9.94 0.66
C GLN A 60 -8.72 -8.78 0.67
N ASP A 61 -10.00 -9.07 0.85
CA ASP A 61 -11.01 -8.03 1.09
C ASP A 61 -10.80 -7.45 2.49
N ASN A 62 -10.30 -6.22 2.55
CA ASN A 62 -9.97 -5.54 3.79
C ASN A 62 -11.02 -4.45 4.10
N ASP A 63 -12.23 -4.85 4.43
CA ASP A 63 -13.36 -3.94 4.63
C ASP A 63 -13.11 -2.91 5.74
N PHE A 64 -12.30 -3.26 6.74
CA PHE A 64 -11.95 -2.36 7.84
C PHE A 64 -11.09 -1.16 7.40
N LEU A 65 -10.55 -1.17 6.18
CA LEU A 65 -9.81 -0.04 5.59
C LEU A 65 -10.71 0.92 4.79
N ASN A 66 -11.99 0.62 4.66
CA ASN A 66 -12.91 1.44 3.88
C ASN A 66 -13.33 2.69 4.66
N HIS A 67 -13.65 3.75 3.92
CA HIS A 67 -14.18 4.98 4.49
C HIS A 67 -15.55 4.73 5.14
N THR A 68 -15.71 5.19 6.37
CA THR A 68 -16.98 5.12 7.11
C THR A 68 -17.48 6.49 7.53
N ALA A 69 -16.58 7.43 7.79
CA ALA A 69 -16.91 8.79 8.22
C ALA A 69 -15.69 9.72 8.02
N PRO A 70 -15.88 11.05 7.88
CA PRO A 70 -14.78 12.00 7.75
C PRO A 70 -14.15 12.32 9.12
N THR A 71 -13.73 11.30 9.84
CA THR A 71 -13.07 11.38 11.15
C THR A 71 -11.72 10.70 11.07
N PRO A 72 -10.75 10.97 11.98
CA PRO A 72 -9.43 10.35 11.92
C PRO A 72 -9.45 8.82 11.84
N SER A 73 -10.37 8.17 12.57
CA SER A 73 -10.51 6.72 12.55
C SER A 73 -11.44 6.19 11.45
N GLY A 74 -12.28 7.04 10.86
CA GLY A 74 -13.30 6.65 9.88
C GLY A 74 -12.96 6.96 8.44
N TRP A 75 -11.94 7.78 8.16
CA TRP A 75 -11.57 8.16 6.79
C TRP A 75 -11.22 6.98 5.90
N GLY A 76 -10.53 5.98 6.45
CA GLY A 76 -10.09 4.82 5.67
C GLY A 76 -8.93 5.15 4.74
N TYR A 77 -8.74 4.29 3.73
CA TYR A 77 -7.62 4.33 2.79
C TYR A 77 -8.16 4.43 1.37
N ALA A 78 -7.68 5.42 0.62
CA ALA A 78 -8.19 5.73 -0.70
C ALA A 78 -7.73 4.72 -1.75
N VAL A 79 -8.67 3.97 -2.30
CA VAL A 79 -8.44 3.09 -3.45
C VAL A 79 -8.42 3.93 -4.72
N PHE A 80 -7.40 3.73 -5.56
CA PHE A 80 -7.24 4.47 -6.82
C PHE A 80 -7.00 3.57 -8.03
N GLY A 81 -6.90 2.28 -7.85
CA GLY A 81 -6.67 1.35 -8.94
C GLY A 81 -6.84 -0.10 -8.54
N LYS A 82 -6.62 -0.99 -9.49
CA LYS A 82 -6.64 -2.44 -9.27
C LYS A 82 -5.65 -3.14 -10.17
N VAL A 83 -5.18 -4.30 -9.74
CA VAL A 83 -4.32 -5.17 -10.56
C VAL A 83 -5.19 -5.83 -11.62
N ILE A 84 -4.83 -5.66 -12.90
CA ILE A 84 -5.55 -6.25 -14.03
C ILE A 84 -4.81 -7.44 -14.65
N GLU A 85 -3.51 -7.54 -14.43
CA GLU A 85 -2.66 -8.67 -14.86
C GLU A 85 -1.61 -8.92 -13.80
N GLY A 86 -1.20 -10.18 -13.61
CA GLY A 86 -0.13 -10.54 -12.69
C GLY A 86 -0.56 -10.71 -11.25
N THR A 87 -1.82 -11.08 -10.99
CA THR A 87 -2.27 -11.37 -9.62
C THR A 87 -1.45 -12.48 -8.97
N GLU A 88 -0.98 -13.46 -9.76
CA GLU A 88 -0.07 -14.52 -9.30
C GLU A 88 1.27 -13.97 -8.82
N VAL A 89 1.76 -12.87 -9.40
CA VAL A 89 2.98 -12.18 -8.95
C VAL A 89 2.73 -11.51 -7.60
N VAL A 90 1.59 -10.84 -7.44
CA VAL A 90 1.19 -10.23 -6.17
C VAL A 90 1.10 -11.30 -5.08
N ASP A 91 0.47 -12.44 -5.37
CA ASP A 91 0.35 -13.55 -4.43
C ASP A 91 1.73 -14.12 -4.06
N ALA A 92 2.64 -14.23 -5.01
CA ALA A 92 4.01 -14.68 -4.77
C ALA A 92 4.77 -13.71 -3.85
N ILE A 93 4.65 -12.41 -4.08
CA ILE A 93 5.26 -11.39 -3.22
C ILE A 93 4.69 -11.47 -1.79
N ALA A 94 3.40 -11.71 -1.66
CA ALA A 94 2.73 -11.83 -0.36
C ALA A 94 3.23 -13.01 0.48
N GLN A 95 3.91 -13.98 -0.13
CA GLN A 95 4.43 -15.19 0.52
C GLN A 95 5.93 -15.17 0.77
N VAL A 96 6.65 -14.12 0.41
CA VAL A 96 8.11 -14.06 0.64
C VAL A 96 8.43 -14.03 2.14
N ALA A 97 9.60 -14.55 2.49
CA ALA A 97 10.08 -14.50 3.86
C ALA A 97 10.34 -13.04 4.28
N THR A 98 9.84 -12.66 5.44
CA THR A 98 9.96 -11.32 5.99
C THR A 98 10.62 -11.32 7.36
N GLY A 99 11.07 -10.17 7.80
CA GLY A 99 11.64 -9.97 9.10
C GLY A 99 11.79 -8.49 9.43
N ARG A 100 12.29 -8.19 10.62
CA ARG A 100 12.54 -6.82 11.05
C ARG A 100 13.87 -6.34 10.51
N ARG A 101 13.88 -5.11 9.96
CA ARG A 101 15.09 -4.40 9.54
C ARG A 101 15.06 -2.98 10.09
N GLY A 102 15.96 -2.65 11.01
CA GLY A 102 15.95 -1.37 11.69
C GLY A 102 14.66 -1.20 12.49
N PHE A 103 13.90 -0.15 12.21
CA PHE A 103 12.62 0.16 12.85
C PHE A 103 11.41 -0.36 12.06
N HIS A 104 11.65 -1.12 10.98
CA HIS A 104 10.59 -1.61 10.11
C HIS A 104 10.36 -3.11 10.33
N ASP A 105 9.11 -3.47 10.54
CA ASP A 105 8.66 -4.86 10.61
C ASP A 105 8.13 -5.33 9.24
N ASP A 106 8.02 -6.64 9.07
CA ASP A 106 7.43 -7.27 7.88
C ASP A 106 8.15 -6.92 6.57
N VAL A 107 9.46 -6.70 6.65
CA VAL A 107 10.30 -6.39 5.49
C VAL A 107 10.73 -7.68 4.81
N PRO A 108 10.58 -7.81 3.47
CA PRO A 108 11.12 -8.96 2.75
C PRO A 108 12.62 -9.14 3.03
N LYS A 109 13.04 -10.36 3.33
CA LYS A 109 14.47 -10.66 3.56
C LYS A 109 15.32 -10.41 2.34
N ASP A 110 14.77 -10.69 1.16
CA ASP A 110 15.36 -10.32 -0.13
C ASP A 110 14.54 -9.20 -0.72
N ASP A 111 15.20 -8.14 -1.19
CA ASP A 111 14.50 -6.96 -1.71
C ASP A 111 13.59 -7.33 -2.89
N VAL A 112 12.35 -6.86 -2.83
CA VAL A 112 11.41 -6.90 -3.95
C VAL A 112 11.41 -5.52 -4.59
N LEU A 113 11.82 -5.44 -5.84
CA LEU A 113 12.03 -4.17 -6.53
C LEU A 113 11.00 -3.95 -7.63
N ILE A 114 10.46 -2.73 -7.69
CA ILE A 114 9.74 -2.24 -8.86
C ILE A 114 10.80 -1.67 -9.79
N THR A 115 11.07 -2.37 -10.89
CA THR A 115 12.13 -1.98 -11.82
C THR A 115 11.69 -0.91 -12.81
N LYS A 116 10.40 -0.79 -13.06
CA LYS A 116 9.85 0.18 -14.00
C LYS A 116 8.38 0.45 -13.70
N ALA A 117 7.98 1.70 -13.77
CA ALA A 117 6.60 2.14 -13.72
C ALA A 117 6.38 3.21 -14.80
N VAL A 118 5.40 3.01 -15.67
CA VAL A 118 5.09 3.94 -16.75
C VAL A 118 3.58 4.15 -16.87
N LEU A 119 3.18 5.33 -17.29
CA LEU A 119 1.81 5.61 -17.69
C LEU A 119 1.61 5.23 -19.15
N ARG A 120 0.45 4.69 -19.45
CA ARG A 120 0.05 4.38 -20.83
C ARG A 120 -0.86 5.46 -21.38
#